data_30d1b478de8e4d1f1035b143507a53f9
#
_entry.id   30d1b478de8e4d1f1035b143507a53f9
#
_cell.length_a   1.000
_cell.length_b   1.000
_cell.length_c   1.000
_cell.angle_alpha   90.00
_cell.angle_beta   90.00
_cell.angle_gamma   90.00
#
_symmetry.space_group_name_H-M   'P 1'
#
loop_
_entity.id
_entity.type
_entity.pdbx_description
1 polymer ?
#
loop_
_entity_poly.entity_id
_entity_poly.type
_entity_poly.pdbx_seq_one_letter_code
_entity_poly.pdbx_strand_id
1 'polypeptide(L)'
;MKKTLIASALIGLFASNAVIANDETEELRKVIAQQQKVLESLEKRLDQTDQKLNATADQVEVTADAGVFTNTTIGGYGELHYNNYEDSDAKVDFHRFVLFFGHEFSDSVRFFSEFELEHSIAGEGKSGEVELEQAYVEVDINEAVNSKVGLFLIPVGIINETHEPPTFYGVERNGVEKNIIPATWWEAGVAFNYKPAGGVSIDGAVTSGLNATKKNDDGSYSFTGIRKGRQKVAKATAENLAYTGRIKYTAIAGLELAATLQYQTDLTQGLGELDTASATLLETHAIYQIENFTVRALYARWDIDGEEAKASGSDEQTGWYVEPSYKFNEKVGVFARYSEYDNNAGNSASTAVESTSVGVNYYIHENVVIKADYENLGGAKDSKGFNLGFGYQF
;
A
#
# COMPACT_ATOMS: atom_id res chain seq x y z
N MET A 1 0.32 -28.61 -23.98
CA MET A 1 1.11 -28.55 -25.22
C MET A 1 1.11 -27.15 -25.88
N LYS A 2 1.08 -26.04 -25.14
CA LYS A 2 1.14 -24.64 -25.69
C LYS A 2 2.25 -23.78 -25.10
N LYS A 3 3.13 -24.32 -24.22
CA LYS A 3 4.20 -23.55 -23.55
C LYS A 3 5.57 -23.56 -24.28
N THR A 4 5.71 -24.22 -25.42
CA THR A 4 7.01 -24.40 -26.08
C THR A 4 7.24 -23.50 -27.32
N LEU A 5 6.31 -22.62 -27.66
CA LEU A 5 6.36 -21.85 -28.91
C LEU A 5 6.88 -20.41 -28.79
N ILE A 6 7.08 -19.88 -27.59
CA ILE A 6 7.53 -18.49 -27.39
C ILE A 6 9.06 -18.38 -27.30
N ALA A 7 9.74 -19.43 -26.87
CA ALA A 7 11.22 -19.43 -26.76
C ALA A 7 11.96 -19.55 -28.11
N SER A 8 11.29 -19.99 -29.17
CA SER A 8 11.97 -20.28 -30.46
C SER A 8 11.94 -19.12 -31.46
N ALA A 9 11.19 -18.06 -31.22
CA ALA A 9 11.04 -16.94 -32.17
C ALA A 9 12.12 -15.85 -32.07
N LEU A 10 12.92 -15.85 -30.98
CA LEU A 10 13.95 -14.82 -30.76
C LEU A 10 15.37 -15.21 -31.24
N ILE A 11 15.59 -16.44 -31.67
CA ILE A 11 16.93 -16.93 -32.12
C ILE A 11 17.17 -16.76 -33.64
N GLY A 12 16.14 -16.43 -34.41
CA GLY A 12 16.20 -16.42 -35.88
C GLY A 12 16.65 -15.13 -36.56
N LEU A 13 16.94 -14.05 -35.85
CA LEU A 13 17.14 -12.70 -36.47
C LEU A 13 18.56 -12.14 -36.42
N PHE A 14 19.57 -12.87 -35.95
CA PHE A 14 20.95 -12.37 -35.86
C PHE A 14 22.00 -13.23 -36.60
N ALA A 15 21.70 -13.66 -37.82
CA ALA A 15 22.69 -14.30 -38.65
C ALA A 15 22.83 -13.54 -39.97
N SER A 16 23.36 -12.32 -39.94
CA SER A 16 24.12 -11.70 -41.07
C SER A 16 24.55 -10.30 -40.65
N ASN A 17 25.77 -10.16 -40.24
CA ASN A 17 26.74 -9.11 -40.59
C ASN A 17 27.92 -9.19 -39.59
N ALA A 18 28.95 -9.86 -40.02
CA ALA A 18 30.27 -9.76 -39.40
C ALA A 18 30.93 -8.49 -39.87
N VAL A 19 31.59 -7.85 -38.91
CA VAL A 19 32.71 -6.90 -38.95
C VAL A 19 32.38 -5.55 -38.29
N ILE A 20 33.16 -5.29 -37.23
CA ILE A 20 33.31 -4.07 -36.44
C ILE A 20 32.31 -3.96 -35.26
N ALA A 21 32.72 -4.45 -34.08
CA ALA A 21 32.62 -3.87 -32.76
C ALA A 21 32.87 -4.95 -31.68
N ASN A 22 34.09 -5.13 -31.26
CA ASN A 22 34.41 -6.10 -30.19
C ASN A 22 33.92 -5.65 -28.81
N ASP A 23 33.76 -4.35 -28.57
CA ASP A 23 33.31 -3.84 -27.28
C ASP A 23 31.77 -3.86 -27.12
N GLU A 24 31.03 -3.43 -28.14
CA GLU A 24 29.52 -3.45 -28.07
C GLU A 24 28.98 -4.88 -28.04
N THR A 25 29.66 -5.85 -28.67
CA THR A 25 29.23 -7.25 -28.59
C THR A 25 29.53 -7.88 -27.25
N GLU A 26 30.56 -7.46 -26.51
CA GLU A 26 30.77 -7.91 -25.11
C GLU A 26 29.79 -7.30 -24.15
N GLU A 27 29.42 -6.03 -24.28
CA GLU A 27 28.35 -5.42 -23.47
C GLU A 27 27.01 -6.06 -23.76
N LEU A 28 26.65 -6.30 -25.02
CA LEU A 28 25.41 -7.03 -25.36
C LEU A 28 25.39 -8.45 -24.79
N ARG A 29 26.52 -9.15 -24.82
CA ARG A 29 26.62 -10.48 -24.18
C ARG A 29 26.45 -10.42 -22.66
N LYS A 30 26.98 -9.40 -21.98
CA LYS A 30 26.77 -9.18 -20.54
C LYS A 30 25.31 -8.89 -20.24
N VAL A 31 24.67 -8.03 -21.03
CA VAL A 31 23.24 -7.73 -20.90
C VAL A 31 22.37 -8.97 -21.14
N ILE A 32 22.66 -9.77 -22.17
CA ILE A 32 21.95 -11.03 -22.45
C ILE A 32 22.15 -12.02 -21.31
N ALA A 33 23.37 -12.17 -20.80
CA ALA A 33 23.64 -13.06 -19.65
C ALA A 33 22.95 -12.58 -18.36
N GLN A 34 22.83 -11.27 -18.18
CA GLN A 34 22.08 -10.69 -17.06
C GLN A 34 20.57 -10.90 -17.22
N GLN A 35 20.02 -10.72 -18.42
CA GLN A 35 18.62 -11.02 -18.72
C GLN A 35 18.31 -12.51 -18.58
N GLN A 36 19.21 -13.40 -18.96
CA GLN A 36 19.05 -14.83 -18.74
C GLN A 36 18.99 -15.21 -17.26
N LYS A 37 19.86 -14.59 -16.41
CA LYS A 37 19.78 -14.78 -14.96
C LYS A 37 18.47 -14.25 -14.34
N VAL A 38 17.98 -13.14 -14.84
CA VAL A 38 16.69 -12.58 -14.42
C VAL A 38 15.55 -13.52 -14.84
N LEU A 39 15.58 -14.04 -16.06
CA LEU A 39 14.61 -15.04 -16.54
C LEU A 39 14.65 -16.32 -15.72
N GLU A 40 15.83 -16.87 -15.41
CA GLU A 40 15.97 -18.03 -14.54
C GLU A 40 15.45 -17.75 -13.12
N SER A 41 15.67 -16.54 -12.59
CA SER A 41 15.14 -16.16 -11.27
C SER A 41 13.63 -16.01 -11.29
N LEU A 42 13.05 -15.49 -12.36
CA LEU A 42 11.60 -15.36 -12.56
C LEU A 42 10.94 -16.72 -12.78
N GLU A 43 11.56 -17.60 -13.56
CA GLU A 43 11.09 -18.99 -13.72
C GLU A 43 11.13 -19.73 -12.37
N LYS A 44 12.20 -19.58 -11.60
CA LYS A 44 12.29 -20.17 -10.26
C LYS A 44 11.23 -19.61 -9.29
N ARG A 45 10.93 -18.31 -9.37
CA ARG A 45 9.84 -17.71 -8.57
C ARG A 45 8.46 -18.15 -9.05
N LEU A 46 8.27 -18.32 -10.35
CA LEU A 46 7.05 -18.86 -10.92
C LEU A 46 6.84 -20.30 -10.47
N ASP A 47 7.88 -21.15 -10.54
CA ASP A 47 7.83 -22.52 -10.06
C ASP A 47 7.57 -22.61 -8.54
N GLN A 48 8.16 -21.70 -7.75
CA GLN A 48 7.88 -21.59 -6.31
C GLN A 48 6.45 -21.14 -6.04
N THR A 49 5.92 -20.23 -6.84
CA THR A 49 4.52 -19.80 -6.75
C THR A 49 3.57 -20.90 -7.16
N ASP A 50 3.87 -21.61 -8.25
CA ASP A 50 3.09 -22.79 -8.69
C ASP A 50 3.17 -23.95 -7.66
N GLN A 51 4.34 -24.17 -7.03
CA GLN A 51 4.47 -25.15 -5.95
C GLN A 51 3.69 -24.74 -4.70
N LYS A 52 3.67 -23.44 -4.35
CA LYS A 52 2.86 -22.91 -3.25
C LYS A 52 1.36 -23.00 -3.56
N LEU A 53 0.98 -22.67 -4.78
CA LEU A 53 -0.40 -22.80 -5.26
C LEU A 53 -0.85 -24.28 -5.18
N ASN A 54 0.00 -25.21 -5.62
CA ASN A 54 -0.30 -26.64 -5.55
C ASN A 54 -0.29 -27.16 -4.11
N ALA A 55 0.64 -26.71 -3.24
CA ALA A 55 0.64 -27.07 -1.82
C ALA A 55 -0.57 -26.50 -1.07
N THR A 56 -1.02 -25.31 -1.46
CA THR A 56 -2.28 -24.72 -0.93
C THR A 56 -3.48 -25.47 -1.48
N ALA A 57 -3.47 -25.86 -2.77
CA ALA A 57 -4.49 -26.69 -3.38
C ALA A 57 -4.56 -28.08 -2.73
N ASP A 58 -3.42 -28.72 -2.45
CA ASP A 58 -3.36 -30.01 -1.75
C ASP A 58 -3.86 -29.92 -0.30
N GLN A 59 -3.60 -28.81 0.41
CA GLN A 59 -4.20 -28.55 1.73
C GLN A 59 -5.71 -28.29 1.64
N VAL A 60 -6.18 -27.63 0.58
CA VAL A 60 -7.61 -27.45 0.30
C VAL A 60 -8.27 -28.76 -0.08
N GLU A 61 -7.60 -29.65 -0.83
CA GLU A 61 -8.13 -30.97 -1.17
C GLU A 61 -8.33 -31.89 0.07
N VAL A 62 -7.43 -31.80 1.06
CA VAL A 62 -7.59 -32.52 2.35
C VAL A 62 -8.77 -31.97 3.18
N THR A 63 -9.11 -30.67 3.02
CA THR A 63 -10.30 -30.06 3.62
C THR A 63 -11.57 -30.25 2.77
N ALA A 64 -11.45 -30.51 1.47
CA ALA A 64 -12.56 -30.72 0.54
C ALA A 64 -13.33 -32.04 0.82
N ASP A 65 -12.69 -33.03 1.42
CA ASP A 65 -13.34 -34.27 1.88
C ASP A 65 -14.33 -34.04 3.06
N ALA A 66 -14.31 -32.82 3.65
CA ALA A 66 -15.28 -32.36 4.65
C ALA A 66 -16.47 -31.57 4.06
N GLY A 67 -16.55 -31.34 2.74
CA GLY A 67 -17.75 -30.93 2.01
C GLY A 67 -18.27 -29.50 2.18
N VAL A 68 -17.50 -28.53 2.76
CA VAL A 68 -18.03 -27.20 3.09
C VAL A 68 -17.24 -26.00 2.52
N PHE A 69 -16.00 -26.15 2.06
CA PHE A 69 -15.14 -24.99 1.74
C PHE A 69 -14.32 -25.10 0.43
N THR A 70 -14.81 -25.75 -0.61
CA THR A 70 -14.02 -25.97 -1.84
C THR A 70 -13.57 -24.70 -2.56
N ASN A 71 -14.26 -23.56 -2.35
CA ASN A 71 -13.97 -22.27 -3.02
C ASN A 71 -13.77 -21.12 -2.02
N THR A 72 -13.51 -21.43 -0.74
CA THR A 72 -13.31 -20.42 0.31
C THR A 72 -11.89 -20.48 0.85
N THR A 73 -11.22 -19.35 0.90
CA THR A 73 -9.89 -19.20 1.48
C THR A 73 -9.95 -18.40 2.76
N ILE A 74 -9.09 -18.72 3.72
CA ILE A 74 -8.88 -17.98 4.94
C ILE A 74 -7.39 -17.68 5.03
N GLY A 75 -7.06 -16.43 5.34
CA GLY A 75 -5.71 -15.98 5.61
C GLY A 75 -5.74 -14.86 6.62
N GLY A 76 -4.61 -14.24 6.85
CA GLY A 76 -4.55 -13.12 7.78
C GLY A 76 -3.13 -12.74 8.16
N TYR A 77 -3.03 -11.76 9.02
CA TYR A 77 -1.76 -11.34 9.59
C TYR A 77 -1.94 -10.78 11.01
N GLY A 78 -0.82 -10.62 11.70
CA GLY A 78 -0.81 -9.93 12.98
C GLY A 78 0.54 -9.33 13.27
N GLU A 79 0.55 -8.29 14.11
CA GLU A 79 1.76 -7.61 14.51
C GLU A 79 1.75 -7.17 15.97
N LEU A 80 2.91 -7.33 16.62
CA LEU A 80 3.19 -6.89 17.98
C LEU A 80 4.30 -5.84 17.91
N HIS A 81 4.10 -4.69 18.55
CA HIS A 81 5.05 -3.60 18.60
C HIS A 81 5.54 -3.34 20.03
N TYR A 82 6.81 -3.00 20.16
CA TYR A 82 7.38 -2.33 21.32
C TYR A 82 7.98 -1.02 20.87
N ASN A 83 7.52 0.08 21.43
CA ASN A 83 7.97 1.43 21.11
C ASN A 83 8.54 2.08 22.37
N ASN A 84 9.73 2.68 22.26
CA ASN A 84 10.39 3.40 23.35
C ASN A 84 11.03 4.70 22.83
N TYR A 85 10.33 5.80 23.03
CA TYR A 85 10.75 7.16 22.66
C TYR A 85 11.10 7.97 23.91
N GLU A 86 12.01 8.95 23.76
CA GLU A 86 12.48 9.80 24.87
C GLU A 86 11.38 10.67 25.48
N ASP A 87 10.33 10.98 24.71
CA ASP A 87 9.23 11.88 25.10
C ASP A 87 7.98 11.15 25.59
N SER A 88 8.01 9.82 25.72
CA SER A 88 6.87 9.03 26.13
C SER A 88 7.27 7.75 26.87
N ASP A 89 6.34 7.19 27.65
CA ASP A 89 6.52 5.89 28.27
C ASP A 89 6.65 4.79 27.22
N ALA A 90 7.54 3.83 27.48
CA ALA A 90 7.67 2.64 26.65
C ALA A 90 6.37 1.83 26.65
N LYS A 91 5.96 1.35 25.47
CA LYS A 91 4.70 0.61 25.28
C LYS A 91 4.93 -0.71 24.57
N VAL A 92 4.15 -1.70 24.94
CA VAL A 92 3.96 -2.94 24.18
C VAL A 92 2.52 -2.93 23.69
N ASP A 93 2.35 -3.15 22.40
CA ASP A 93 1.03 -3.12 21.76
C ASP A 93 0.90 -4.29 20.79
N PHE A 94 -0.09 -5.18 21.01
CA PHE A 94 -0.52 -6.09 19.96
C PHE A 94 -1.34 -5.27 18.97
N HIS A 95 -0.64 -4.66 18.01
CA HIS A 95 -1.13 -3.55 17.21
C HIS A 95 -2.37 -3.93 16.42
N ARG A 96 -2.36 -5.11 15.78
CA ARG A 96 -3.52 -5.63 15.04
C ARG A 96 -3.48 -7.14 14.86
N PHE A 97 -4.68 -7.70 14.75
CA PHE A 97 -4.93 -9.06 14.27
C PHE A 97 -5.98 -9.00 13.18
N VAL A 98 -5.63 -9.48 11.99
CA VAL A 98 -6.44 -9.39 10.79
C VAL A 98 -6.75 -10.76 10.23
N LEU A 99 -7.99 -10.95 9.79
CA LEU A 99 -8.45 -12.15 9.10
C LEU A 99 -8.98 -11.80 7.72
N PHE A 100 -8.52 -12.54 6.73
CA PHE A 100 -9.01 -12.50 5.36
C PHE A 100 -9.97 -13.65 5.11
N PHE A 101 -11.05 -13.36 4.40
CA PHE A 101 -11.96 -14.36 3.86
C PHE A 101 -12.13 -14.10 2.37
N GLY A 102 -11.74 -15.06 1.54
CA GLY A 102 -12.00 -15.06 0.11
C GLY A 102 -12.99 -16.14 -0.26
N HIS A 103 -13.84 -15.91 -1.27
CA HIS A 103 -14.73 -16.93 -1.82
C HIS A 103 -14.89 -16.74 -3.33
N GLU A 104 -14.69 -17.79 -4.09
CA GLU A 104 -14.91 -17.82 -5.53
C GLU A 104 -16.31 -18.36 -5.83
N PHE A 105 -17.20 -17.47 -6.32
CA PHE A 105 -18.53 -17.88 -6.77
C PHE A 105 -18.48 -18.54 -8.15
N SER A 106 -17.53 -18.12 -8.99
CA SER A 106 -17.23 -18.66 -10.31
C SER A 106 -15.82 -18.23 -10.75
N ASP A 107 -15.35 -18.69 -11.91
CA ASP A 107 -14.05 -18.29 -12.48
C ASP A 107 -13.89 -16.77 -12.68
N SER A 108 -14.99 -16.02 -12.73
CA SER A 108 -14.99 -14.57 -12.99
C SER A 108 -15.63 -13.73 -11.89
N VAL A 109 -16.17 -14.35 -10.83
CA VAL A 109 -16.83 -13.62 -9.73
C VAL A 109 -16.29 -14.12 -8.41
N ARG A 110 -15.72 -13.23 -7.60
CA ARG A 110 -15.12 -13.56 -6.30
C ARG A 110 -15.44 -12.49 -5.26
N PHE A 111 -15.52 -12.93 -4.03
CA PHE A 111 -15.65 -12.09 -2.84
C PHE A 111 -14.33 -12.06 -2.10
N PHE A 112 -14.02 -10.92 -1.50
CA PHE A 112 -12.92 -10.77 -0.55
C PHE A 112 -13.35 -9.87 0.60
N SER A 113 -12.88 -10.20 1.81
CA SER A 113 -13.05 -9.36 2.99
C SER A 113 -11.84 -9.39 3.89
N GLU A 114 -11.65 -8.29 4.61
CA GLU A 114 -10.60 -8.08 5.59
C GLU A 114 -11.22 -7.54 6.87
N PHE A 115 -11.06 -8.31 7.96
CA PHE A 115 -11.60 -8.02 9.27
C PHE A 115 -10.46 -7.82 10.26
N GLU A 116 -10.45 -6.69 10.97
CA GLU A 116 -9.38 -6.28 11.88
C GLU A 116 -9.88 -6.13 13.32
N LEU A 117 -9.03 -6.55 14.25
CA LEU A 117 -9.08 -6.20 15.66
C LEU A 117 -7.82 -5.43 16.02
N GLU A 118 -7.94 -4.12 16.28
CA GLU A 118 -6.84 -3.28 16.78
C GLU A 118 -6.65 -3.41 18.30
N HIS A 119 -5.40 -3.27 18.76
CA HIS A 119 -4.99 -3.19 20.17
C HIS A 119 -5.50 -4.36 21.06
N SER A 120 -5.63 -5.55 20.47
CA SER A 120 -6.06 -6.82 21.11
C SER A 120 -7.40 -6.81 21.85
N ILE A 121 -7.97 -5.67 22.20
CA ILE A 121 -9.23 -5.59 22.96
C ILE A 121 -10.01 -4.36 22.53
N ALA A 122 -11.23 -4.59 22.03
CA ALA A 122 -12.19 -3.54 21.67
C ALA A 122 -13.39 -3.55 22.60
N GLY A 123 -14.01 -2.39 22.82
CA GLY A 123 -15.20 -2.22 23.65
C GLY A 123 -15.24 -0.87 24.36
N GLU A 124 -16.28 -0.62 25.13
CA GLU A 124 -16.45 0.65 25.85
C GLU A 124 -15.26 0.91 26.79
N GLY A 125 -14.63 2.07 26.63
CA GLY A 125 -13.47 2.49 27.43
C GLY A 125 -12.17 1.74 27.12
N LYS A 126 -12.13 0.97 26.04
CA LYS A 126 -10.92 0.33 25.51
C LYS A 126 -10.37 1.11 24.32
N SER A 127 -9.05 0.98 24.07
CA SER A 127 -8.38 1.68 22.97
C SER A 127 -8.54 1.00 21.63
N GLY A 128 -8.88 -0.29 21.61
CA GLY A 128 -8.99 -1.07 20.39
C GLY A 128 -10.33 -0.89 19.69
N GLU A 129 -10.30 -1.08 18.38
CA GLU A 129 -11.45 -1.04 17.48
C GLU A 129 -11.61 -2.40 16.78
N VAL A 130 -12.85 -2.70 16.36
CA VAL A 130 -13.16 -3.81 15.45
C VAL A 130 -13.60 -3.19 14.15
N GLU A 131 -12.88 -3.49 13.08
CA GLU A 131 -13.08 -2.85 11.78
C GLU A 131 -13.25 -3.87 10.65
N LEU A 132 -14.02 -3.49 9.64
CA LEU A 132 -14.09 -4.16 8.36
C LEU A 132 -13.42 -3.24 7.34
N GLU A 133 -12.18 -3.52 7.01
CA GLU A 133 -11.41 -2.67 6.10
C GLU A 133 -11.75 -2.92 4.64
N GLN A 134 -12.06 -4.17 4.30
CA GLN A 134 -12.47 -4.57 2.96
C GLN A 134 -13.63 -5.56 3.01
N ALA A 135 -14.60 -5.39 2.12
CA ALA A 135 -15.66 -6.35 1.82
C ALA A 135 -16.25 -6.02 0.44
N TYR A 136 -15.78 -6.69 -0.59
CA TYR A 136 -16.18 -6.40 -1.96
C TYR A 136 -16.40 -7.68 -2.78
N VAL A 137 -17.20 -7.53 -3.83
CA VAL A 137 -17.27 -8.51 -4.91
C VAL A 137 -16.47 -7.95 -6.08
N GLU A 138 -15.56 -8.78 -6.61
CA GLU A 138 -14.81 -8.51 -7.83
C GLU A 138 -15.35 -9.34 -8.98
N VAL A 139 -15.48 -8.71 -10.14
CA VAL A 139 -15.99 -9.34 -11.37
C VAL A 139 -15.00 -9.09 -12.51
N ASP A 140 -14.51 -10.15 -13.12
CA ASP A 140 -13.74 -10.07 -14.35
C ASP A 140 -14.70 -9.86 -15.54
N ILE A 141 -14.68 -8.67 -16.12
CA ILE A 141 -15.47 -8.30 -17.30
C ILE A 141 -14.86 -8.97 -18.55
N ASN A 142 -13.54 -9.01 -18.61
CA ASN A 142 -12.74 -9.71 -19.60
C ASN A 142 -11.29 -9.87 -19.09
N GLU A 143 -10.40 -10.46 -19.91
CA GLU A 143 -8.99 -10.72 -19.53
C GLU A 143 -8.20 -9.46 -19.12
N ALA A 144 -8.62 -8.28 -19.54
CA ALA A 144 -7.92 -7.01 -19.28
C ALA A 144 -8.66 -6.09 -18.31
N VAL A 145 -9.93 -6.33 -18.03
CA VAL A 145 -10.79 -5.42 -17.24
C VAL A 145 -11.48 -6.18 -16.12
N ASN A 146 -11.31 -5.73 -14.90
CA ASN A 146 -12.12 -6.14 -13.77
C ASN A 146 -12.79 -4.94 -13.06
N SER A 147 -13.80 -5.22 -12.29
CA SER A 147 -14.53 -4.24 -11.48
C SER A 147 -14.71 -4.75 -10.06
N LYS A 148 -14.60 -3.87 -9.07
CA LYS A 148 -14.91 -4.13 -7.66
C LYS A 148 -16.11 -3.30 -7.23
N VAL A 149 -16.99 -3.88 -6.43
CA VAL A 149 -18.14 -3.20 -5.83
C VAL A 149 -18.19 -3.57 -4.35
N GLY A 150 -18.21 -2.57 -3.50
CA GLY A 150 -18.25 -2.75 -2.04
C GLY A 150 -17.30 -1.85 -1.29
N LEU A 151 -16.70 -2.36 -0.26
CA LEU A 151 -15.72 -1.70 0.60
C LEU A 151 -14.32 -2.15 0.20
N PHE A 152 -13.46 -1.22 -0.22
CA PHE A 152 -12.13 -1.55 -0.72
C PHE A 152 -11.12 -0.43 -0.41
N LEU A 153 -9.84 -0.80 -0.40
CA LEU A 153 -8.73 0.14 -0.23
C LEU A 153 -8.62 1.08 -1.45
N ILE A 154 -8.44 2.36 -1.18
CA ILE A 154 -8.22 3.36 -2.23
C ILE A 154 -6.87 3.08 -2.91
N PRO A 155 -6.80 3.03 -4.25
CA PRO A 155 -5.58 2.76 -4.99
C PRO A 155 -4.62 3.96 -4.96
N VAL A 156 -3.91 4.16 -3.85
CA VAL A 156 -3.01 5.29 -3.61
C VAL A 156 -1.84 4.88 -2.72
N GLY A 157 -0.67 5.42 -3.00
CA GLY A 157 0.56 5.14 -2.25
C GLY A 157 1.11 3.74 -2.47
N ILE A 158 2.11 3.39 -1.66
CA ILE A 158 2.80 2.10 -1.69
C ILE A 158 2.22 1.15 -0.64
N ILE A 159 1.98 1.65 0.58
CA ILE A 159 1.59 0.82 1.74
C ILE A 159 0.07 0.67 1.85
N ASN A 160 -0.75 1.55 1.24
CA ASN A 160 -2.19 1.46 1.45
C ASN A 160 -2.79 0.11 1.02
N GLU A 161 -2.32 -0.46 -0.10
CA GLU A 161 -2.79 -1.76 -0.60
C GLU A 161 -1.91 -2.96 -0.18
N THR A 162 -0.71 -2.70 0.39
CA THR A 162 0.27 -3.74 0.76
C THR A 162 0.88 -3.42 2.11
N HIS A 163 0.11 -3.64 3.17
CA HIS A 163 0.45 -3.18 4.52
C HIS A 163 0.67 -4.32 5.53
N GLU A 164 0.74 -5.56 5.05
CA GLU A 164 1.07 -6.71 5.88
C GLU A 164 2.53 -6.60 6.40
N PRO A 165 2.81 -7.01 7.64
CA PRO A 165 4.10 -6.78 8.27
C PRO A 165 5.34 -7.25 7.49
N PRO A 166 5.34 -8.38 6.76
CA PRO A 166 6.51 -8.80 5.98
C PRO A 166 6.77 -7.96 4.70
N THR A 167 5.84 -7.09 4.28
CA THR A 167 5.90 -6.39 2.97
C THR A 167 6.66 -5.06 3.02
N PHE A 168 6.87 -4.49 4.20
CA PHE A 168 7.53 -3.20 4.39
C PHE A 168 8.61 -3.22 5.47
N TYR A 169 9.51 -2.25 5.43
CA TYR A 169 10.56 -2.05 6.43
C TYR A 169 10.11 -1.08 7.52
N GLY A 170 10.72 -1.27 8.72
CA GLY A 170 10.36 -0.54 9.93
C GLY A 170 9.21 -1.21 10.69
N VAL A 171 9.13 -0.94 11.98
CA VAL A 171 8.05 -1.44 12.85
C VAL A 171 6.79 -0.67 12.53
N GLU A 172 6.88 0.66 12.55
CA GLU A 172 5.78 1.56 12.21
C GLU A 172 5.75 1.88 10.70
N ARG A 173 4.55 2.09 10.19
CA ARG A 173 4.35 2.67 8.85
C ARG A 173 4.95 4.08 8.81
N ASN A 174 5.57 4.46 7.68
CA ASN A 174 6.18 5.79 7.56
C ASN A 174 5.16 6.93 7.75
N GLY A 175 5.65 8.06 8.28
CA GLY A 175 4.81 9.20 8.61
C GLY A 175 4.06 9.80 7.43
N VAL A 176 4.61 9.74 6.21
CA VAL A 176 3.98 10.27 5.00
C VAL A 176 2.74 9.49 4.64
N GLU A 177 2.85 8.16 4.51
CA GLU A 177 1.70 7.32 4.16
C GLU A 177 0.69 7.23 5.31
N LYS A 178 1.14 7.38 6.56
CA LYS A 178 0.25 7.43 7.71
C LYS A 178 -0.56 8.74 7.80
N ASN A 179 0.04 9.89 7.49
CA ASN A 179 -0.56 11.21 7.76
C ASN A 179 -1.09 11.91 6.50
N ILE A 180 -0.41 11.79 5.35
CA ILE A 180 -0.80 12.46 4.11
C ILE A 180 -1.72 11.56 3.26
N ILE A 181 -1.40 10.27 3.11
CA ILE A 181 -2.23 9.29 2.38
C ILE A 181 -3.32 8.67 3.26
N PRO A 182 -3.43 8.97 4.49
CA PRO A 182 -4.07 8.39 5.66
C PRO A 182 -4.25 6.86 5.64
N ALA A 183 -3.23 6.10 5.23
CA ALA A 183 -3.25 4.64 5.25
C ALA A 183 -3.47 4.06 6.69
N THR A 184 -4.27 3.00 6.91
CA THR A 184 -5.07 2.27 5.91
C THR A 184 -6.31 3.11 5.54
N TRP A 185 -6.53 3.32 4.27
CA TRP A 185 -7.63 4.13 3.77
C TRP A 185 -8.51 3.33 2.83
N TRP A 186 -9.73 3.08 3.27
CA TRP A 186 -10.78 2.40 2.52
C TRP A 186 -12.06 3.22 2.45
N GLU A 187 -12.82 3.00 1.41
CA GLU A 187 -14.14 3.60 1.20
C GLU A 187 -15.06 2.61 0.49
N ALA A 188 -16.37 2.86 0.55
CA ALA A 188 -17.35 2.10 -0.22
C ALA A 188 -17.59 2.75 -1.60
N GLY A 189 -17.74 1.92 -2.63
CA GLY A 189 -17.98 2.42 -3.98
C GLY A 189 -17.85 1.37 -5.05
N VAL A 190 -17.47 1.85 -6.25
CA VAL A 190 -17.18 1.03 -7.43
C VAL A 190 -15.80 1.39 -7.94
N ALA A 191 -15.00 0.38 -8.24
CA ALA A 191 -13.69 0.54 -8.85
C ALA A 191 -13.57 -0.31 -10.13
N PHE A 192 -12.74 0.16 -11.04
CA PHE A 192 -12.36 -0.54 -12.26
C PHE A 192 -10.85 -0.59 -12.35
N ASN A 193 -10.33 -1.73 -12.79
CA ASN A 193 -8.94 -1.89 -13.15
C ASN A 193 -8.86 -2.33 -14.61
N TYR A 194 -8.00 -1.66 -15.38
CA TYR A 194 -7.70 -1.99 -16.78
C TYR A 194 -6.21 -2.28 -16.93
N LYS A 195 -5.89 -3.49 -17.37
CA LYS A 195 -4.52 -3.99 -17.59
C LYS A 195 -4.31 -4.34 -19.07
N PRO A 196 -4.05 -3.36 -19.95
CA PRO A 196 -3.65 -3.66 -21.32
C PRO A 196 -2.29 -4.37 -21.35
N ALA A 197 -1.94 -4.95 -22.49
CA ALA A 197 -0.61 -5.49 -22.68
C ALA A 197 0.45 -4.36 -22.56
N GLY A 198 1.69 -4.73 -22.15
CA GLY A 198 2.82 -3.78 -22.09
C GLY A 198 3.11 -3.19 -20.72
N GLY A 199 2.60 -3.81 -19.64
CA GLY A 199 2.96 -3.45 -18.26
C GLY A 199 2.36 -2.13 -17.76
N VAL A 200 1.31 -1.64 -18.40
CA VAL A 200 0.50 -0.52 -17.90
C VAL A 200 -0.70 -1.08 -17.12
N SER A 201 -1.06 -0.45 -16.01
CA SER A 201 -2.31 -0.67 -15.29
C SER A 201 -2.97 0.68 -15.02
N ILE A 202 -4.27 0.75 -15.17
CA ILE A 202 -5.07 1.94 -14.91
C ILE A 202 -6.19 1.56 -13.95
N ASP A 203 -6.26 2.25 -12.81
CA ASP A 203 -7.32 2.12 -11.84
C ASP A 203 -8.21 3.37 -11.88
N GLY A 204 -9.51 3.18 -11.73
CA GLY A 204 -10.48 4.23 -11.54
C GLY A 204 -11.47 3.85 -10.45
N ALA A 205 -11.82 4.78 -9.56
CA ALA A 205 -12.80 4.53 -8.51
C ALA A 205 -13.71 5.74 -8.28
N VAL A 206 -14.95 5.43 -7.92
CA VAL A 206 -15.92 6.41 -7.39
C VAL A 206 -16.38 5.89 -6.04
N THR A 207 -16.18 6.69 -4.99
CA THR A 207 -16.34 6.26 -3.62
C THR A 207 -17.10 7.28 -2.78
N SER A 208 -17.49 6.89 -1.54
CA SER A 208 -18.25 7.72 -0.60
C SER A 208 -17.59 9.06 -0.27
N GLY A 209 -16.26 9.12 -0.35
CA GLY A 209 -15.48 10.32 -0.05
C GLY A 209 -15.23 10.53 1.45
N LEU A 210 -14.34 11.48 1.71
CA LEU A 210 -13.98 11.94 3.04
C LEU A 210 -15.05 12.90 3.59
N ASN A 211 -15.12 12.98 4.93
CA ASN A 211 -15.85 14.04 5.64
C ASN A 211 -14.90 14.67 6.68
N ALA A 212 -14.29 15.78 6.33
CA ALA A 212 -13.32 16.47 7.16
C ALA A 212 -13.96 17.41 8.20
N THR A 213 -15.18 17.10 8.66
CA THR A 213 -15.88 17.88 9.67
C THR A 213 -16.12 17.12 10.95
N LYS A 214 -16.18 17.86 12.06
CA LYS A 214 -16.58 17.33 13.37
C LYS A 214 -17.62 18.25 13.98
N LYS A 215 -18.70 17.67 14.47
CA LYS A 215 -19.67 18.39 15.30
C LYS A 215 -19.10 18.55 16.70
N ASN A 216 -19.09 19.78 17.20
CA ASN A 216 -18.65 20.15 18.55
C ASN A 216 -19.82 19.99 19.55
N ASP A 217 -19.51 20.02 20.86
CA ASP A 217 -20.49 19.86 21.93
C ASP A 217 -21.49 21.01 21.98
N ASP A 218 -21.13 22.19 21.51
CA ASP A 218 -22.00 23.38 21.39
C ASP A 218 -22.91 23.35 20.14
N GLY A 219 -22.79 22.28 19.32
CA GLY A 219 -23.55 22.10 18.09
C GLY A 219 -22.95 22.73 16.83
N SER A 220 -21.88 23.52 16.98
CA SER A 220 -21.11 24.06 15.83
C SER A 220 -20.32 22.95 15.14
N TYR A 221 -19.79 23.26 13.95
CA TYR A 221 -18.90 22.33 13.22
C TYR A 221 -17.50 22.94 13.10
N SER A 222 -16.49 22.07 13.07
CA SER A 222 -15.10 22.44 12.80
C SER A 222 -14.48 21.55 11.74
N PHE A 223 -13.51 22.08 11.00
CA PHE A 223 -12.71 21.32 10.03
C PHE A 223 -11.63 20.52 10.78
N THR A 224 -11.48 19.23 10.43
CA THR A 224 -10.59 18.31 11.15
C THR A 224 -9.42 17.81 10.32
N GLY A 225 -9.40 18.10 9.01
CA GLY A 225 -8.37 17.68 8.06
C GLY A 225 -8.57 16.26 7.51
N ILE A 226 -7.73 15.91 6.56
CA ILE A 226 -7.85 14.71 5.71
C ILE A 226 -7.85 13.41 6.52
N ARG A 227 -6.83 13.17 7.37
CA ARG A 227 -6.71 11.89 8.09
C ARG A 227 -7.90 11.60 8.99
N LYS A 228 -8.43 12.60 9.67
CA LYS A 228 -9.61 12.45 10.52
C LYS A 228 -10.92 12.43 9.73
N GLY A 229 -10.86 12.79 8.45
CA GLY A 229 -11.98 12.79 7.54
C GLY A 229 -12.38 11.41 7.01
N ARG A 230 -11.59 10.36 7.29
CA ARG A 230 -11.96 8.99 6.93
C ARG A 230 -13.22 8.61 7.71
N GLN A 231 -14.28 8.26 7.00
CA GLN A 231 -15.55 7.90 7.61
C GLN A 231 -15.64 6.42 7.99
N LYS A 232 -14.64 5.59 7.57
CA LYS A 232 -14.58 4.14 7.79
C LYS A 232 -15.89 3.42 7.38
N VAL A 233 -16.70 4.09 6.53
CA VAL A 233 -18.01 3.64 6.05
C VAL A 233 -19.01 3.30 7.17
N ALA A 234 -18.84 3.89 8.36
CA ALA A 234 -19.76 3.77 9.48
C ALA A 234 -20.95 4.73 9.30
N LYS A 235 -21.88 4.41 8.40
CA LYS A 235 -22.98 5.30 7.93
C LYS A 235 -22.41 6.58 7.32
N ALA A 236 -21.39 6.43 6.45
CA ALA A 236 -20.72 7.53 5.79
C ALA A 236 -21.70 8.42 5.03
N THR A 237 -21.55 9.73 5.19
CA THR A 237 -22.23 10.71 4.34
C THR A 237 -21.58 10.68 2.96
N ALA A 238 -22.37 10.63 1.90
CA ALA A 238 -21.90 10.51 0.53
C ALA A 238 -22.65 11.47 -0.42
N GLU A 239 -22.90 12.71 0.06
CA GLU A 239 -23.49 13.78 -0.75
C GLU A 239 -22.49 14.28 -1.81
N ASN A 240 -21.19 14.19 -1.49
CA ASN A 240 -20.08 14.61 -2.36
C ASN A 240 -19.08 13.45 -2.52
N LEU A 241 -19.23 12.71 -3.62
CA LEU A 241 -18.41 11.53 -3.93
C LEU A 241 -16.97 11.93 -4.26
N ALA A 242 -16.04 11.02 -3.99
CA ALA A 242 -14.65 11.13 -4.39
C ALA A 242 -14.38 10.32 -5.68
N TYR A 243 -13.53 10.87 -6.54
CA TYR A 243 -13.11 10.29 -7.80
C TYR A 243 -11.61 10.07 -7.78
N THR A 244 -11.18 8.82 -7.90
CA THR A 244 -9.75 8.44 -7.88
C THR A 244 -9.37 7.84 -9.22
N GLY A 245 -8.21 8.23 -9.75
CA GLY A 245 -7.60 7.64 -10.92
C GLY A 245 -6.11 7.39 -10.66
N ARG A 246 -5.61 6.18 -10.98
CA ARG A 246 -4.19 5.84 -10.91
C ARG A 246 -3.72 5.23 -12.22
N ILE A 247 -2.52 5.59 -12.64
CA ILE A 247 -1.76 4.89 -13.67
C ILE A 247 -0.51 4.29 -13.04
N LYS A 248 -0.24 3.01 -13.35
CA LYS A 248 0.94 2.27 -12.89
C LYS A 248 1.66 1.66 -14.10
N TYR A 249 2.99 1.72 -14.10
CA TYR A 249 3.85 1.16 -15.14
C TYR A 249 4.88 0.22 -14.54
N THR A 250 4.90 -1.03 -15.02
CA THR A 250 5.75 -2.13 -14.54
C THR A 250 6.43 -2.90 -15.69
N ALA A 251 6.51 -2.34 -16.90
CA ALA A 251 7.08 -3.05 -18.06
C ALA A 251 8.60 -3.27 -17.97
N ILE A 252 9.31 -2.48 -17.14
CA ILE A 252 10.73 -2.65 -16.90
C ILE A 252 10.91 -3.52 -15.66
N ALA A 253 11.66 -4.62 -15.79
CA ALA A 253 11.90 -5.54 -14.68
C ALA A 253 12.50 -4.80 -13.47
N GLY A 254 11.87 -4.98 -12.31
CA GLY A 254 12.25 -4.33 -11.08
C GLY A 254 11.82 -2.87 -10.93
N LEU A 255 11.21 -2.25 -11.93
CA LEU A 255 10.72 -0.87 -11.84
C LEU A 255 9.20 -0.84 -11.78
N GLU A 256 8.68 -0.17 -10.76
CA GLU A 256 7.29 0.30 -10.68
C GLU A 256 7.29 1.82 -10.63
N LEU A 257 6.50 2.45 -11.47
CA LEU A 257 6.18 3.87 -11.42
C LEU A 257 4.67 4.02 -11.33
N ALA A 258 4.19 4.90 -10.46
CA ALA A 258 2.77 5.20 -10.39
C ALA A 258 2.50 6.68 -10.16
N ALA A 259 1.31 7.10 -10.58
CA ALA A 259 0.76 8.42 -10.29
C ALA A 259 -0.73 8.27 -10.02
N THR A 260 -1.19 8.85 -8.91
CA THR A 260 -2.58 8.86 -8.48
C THR A 260 -3.09 10.29 -8.38
N LEU A 261 -4.29 10.53 -8.89
CA LEU A 261 -5.05 11.75 -8.69
C LEU A 261 -6.38 11.40 -8.03
N GLN A 262 -6.74 12.11 -6.96
CA GLN A 262 -8.08 12.04 -6.38
C GLN A 262 -8.67 13.44 -6.29
N TYR A 263 -9.97 13.54 -6.53
CA TYR A 263 -10.73 14.78 -6.43
C TYR A 263 -12.04 14.54 -5.69
N GLN A 264 -12.39 15.48 -4.79
CA GLN A 264 -13.68 15.56 -4.13
C GLN A 264 -14.15 17.01 -4.12
N THR A 265 -15.42 17.23 -4.45
CA THR A 265 -15.98 18.59 -4.59
C THR A 265 -16.18 19.29 -3.25
N ASP A 266 -16.45 18.53 -2.20
CA ASP A 266 -16.69 19.09 -0.86
C ASP A 266 -16.36 18.08 0.23
N LEU A 267 -15.30 18.36 1.00
CA LEU A 267 -14.90 17.61 2.19
C LEU A 267 -15.82 17.82 3.40
N THR A 268 -16.71 18.83 3.37
CA THR A 268 -17.68 19.04 4.43
C THR A 268 -18.93 18.18 4.26
N GLN A 269 -19.08 17.55 3.09
CA GLN A 269 -20.26 16.76 2.70
C GLN A 269 -21.58 17.58 2.81
N GLY A 270 -21.50 18.91 2.71
CA GLY A 270 -22.63 19.79 2.90
C GLY A 270 -23.15 19.85 4.34
N LEU A 271 -22.34 19.45 5.33
CA LEU A 271 -22.74 19.42 6.73
C LEU A 271 -22.44 20.73 7.44
N GLY A 272 -23.42 21.21 8.16
CA GLY A 272 -23.29 22.39 9.03
C GLY A 272 -23.33 23.70 8.27
N GLU A 273 -22.69 24.71 8.89
CA GLU A 273 -22.58 26.09 8.36
C GLU A 273 -21.18 26.37 7.78
N LEU A 274 -20.36 25.32 7.59
CA LEU A 274 -19.03 25.47 7.01
C LEU A 274 -19.13 25.73 5.51
N ASP A 275 -18.20 26.54 5.01
CA ASP A 275 -18.05 26.74 3.58
C ASP A 275 -17.57 25.43 2.89
N THR A 276 -17.95 25.27 1.63
CA THR A 276 -17.52 24.15 0.79
C THR A 276 -16.00 24.08 0.73
N ALA A 277 -15.44 22.89 0.92
CA ALA A 277 -14.01 22.64 0.86
C ALA A 277 -13.69 21.58 -0.20
N SER A 278 -13.36 21.98 -1.43
CA SER A 278 -12.92 21.04 -2.45
C SER A 278 -11.48 20.57 -2.19
N ALA A 279 -11.17 19.34 -2.57
CA ALA A 279 -9.84 18.78 -2.34
C ALA A 279 -9.32 18.00 -3.54
N THR A 280 -8.03 18.16 -3.81
CA THR A 280 -7.29 17.40 -4.81
C THR A 280 -6.06 16.78 -4.18
N LEU A 281 -5.92 15.46 -4.30
CA LEU A 281 -4.68 14.73 -3.98
C LEU A 281 -3.93 14.45 -5.26
N LEU A 282 -2.65 14.76 -5.29
CA LEU A 282 -1.67 14.22 -6.21
C LEU A 282 -0.70 13.33 -5.42
N GLU A 283 -0.53 12.10 -5.85
CA GLU A 283 0.49 11.20 -5.34
C GLU A 283 1.29 10.62 -6.51
N THR A 284 2.60 10.48 -6.31
CA THR A 284 3.48 9.80 -7.25
C THR A 284 4.50 8.96 -6.50
N HIS A 285 4.76 7.74 -6.98
CA HIS A 285 5.80 6.92 -6.40
C HIS A 285 6.62 6.15 -7.44
N ALA A 286 7.79 5.73 -6.99
CA ALA A 286 8.69 4.85 -7.72
C ALA A 286 9.23 3.77 -6.78
N ILE A 287 9.24 2.53 -7.25
CA ILE A 287 9.94 1.42 -6.62
C ILE A 287 10.92 0.87 -7.65
N TYR A 288 12.19 0.82 -7.31
CA TYR A 288 13.21 0.24 -8.17
C TYR A 288 14.00 -0.82 -7.42
N GLN A 289 13.90 -2.05 -7.89
CA GLN A 289 14.62 -3.20 -7.36
C GLN A 289 15.63 -3.71 -8.39
N ILE A 290 16.88 -3.79 -8.00
CA ILE A 290 17.95 -4.43 -8.75
C ILE A 290 18.67 -5.43 -7.84
N GLU A 291 18.60 -6.72 -8.20
CA GLU A 291 19.13 -7.81 -7.35
C GLU A 291 18.59 -7.71 -5.92
N ASN A 292 19.47 -7.47 -4.95
CA ASN A 292 19.16 -7.39 -3.52
C ASN A 292 18.91 -5.96 -3.03
N PHE A 293 19.08 -4.96 -3.89
CA PHE A 293 18.90 -3.55 -3.56
C PHE A 293 17.53 -3.06 -4.04
N THR A 294 16.81 -2.35 -3.18
CA THR A 294 15.54 -1.71 -3.52
C THR A 294 15.55 -0.28 -3.04
N VAL A 295 15.03 0.64 -3.85
CA VAL A 295 14.72 2.00 -3.46
C VAL A 295 13.24 2.23 -3.64
N ARG A 296 12.57 2.78 -2.62
CA ARG A 296 11.22 3.32 -2.68
C ARG A 296 11.29 4.82 -2.53
N ALA A 297 10.52 5.54 -3.31
CA ALA A 297 10.35 6.99 -3.18
C ALA A 297 8.89 7.34 -3.46
N LEU A 298 8.36 8.25 -2.67
CA LEU A 298 6.98 8.71 -2.78
C LEU A 298 6.90 10.21 -2.49
N TYR A 299 6.05 10.89 -3.21
CA TYR A 299 5.59 12.25 -2.95
C TYR A 299 4.06 12.30 -2.99
N ALA A 300 3.45 12.97 -2.03
CA ALA A 300 2.02 13.19 -1.98
C ALA A 300 1.72 14.64 -1.56
N ARG A 301 0.68 15.22 -2.17
CA ARG A 301 0.21 16.58 -1.87
C ARG A 301 -1.30 16.65 -1.97
N TRP A 302 -1.92 17.24 -0.94
CA TRP A 302 -3.29 17.73 -0.96
C TRP A 302 -3.31 19.22 -1.19
N ASP A 303 -4.18 19.67 -2.07
CA ASP A 303 -4.60 21.06 -2.21
C ASP A 303 -6.09 21.11 -1.86
N ILE A 304 -6.43 21.92 -0.84
CA ILE A 304 -7.79 22.03 -0.27
C ILE A 304 -8.25 23.49 -0.39
N ASP A 305 -9.28 23.72 -1.19
CA ASP A 305 -9.87 25.04 -1.34
C ASP A 305 -11.09 25.16 -0.42
N GLY A 306 -10.86 25.67 0.78
CA GLY A 306 -11.84 25.90 1.83
C GLY A 306 -11.34 26.92 2.84
N GLU A 307 -12.22 27.80 3.31
CA GLU A 307 -11.84 28.92 4.20
C GLU A 307 -11.30 28.44 5.56
N GLU A 308 -11.91 27.39 6.14
CA GLU A 308 -11.45 26.82 7.41
C GLU A 308 -10.09 26.11 7.27
N ALA A 309 -9.85 25.46 6.12
CA ALA A 309 -8.57 24.87 5.82
C ALA A 309 -7.48 25.91 5.70
N LYS A 310 -7.74 27.01 4.97
CA LYS A 310 -6.84 28.17 4.84
C LYS A 310 -6.58 28.84 6.20
N ALA A 311 -7.62 29.04 7.00
CA ALA A 311 -7.49 29.66 8.32
C ALA A 311 -6.59 28.86 9.27
N SER A 312 -6.54 27.54 9.14
CA SER A 312 -5.68 26.64 9.93
C SER A 312 -4.33 26.36 9.26
N GLY A 313 -4.13 26.77 8.00
CA GLY A 313 -2.96 26.44 7.19
C GLY A 313 -2.92 24.98 6.73
N SER A 314 -4.05 24.26 6.82
CA SER A 314 -4.18 22.88 6.36
C SER A 314 -4.74 22.78 4.93
N ASP A 315 -4.85 23.91 4.24
CA ASP A 315 -5.22 24.01 2.82
C ASP A 315 -4.18 23.39 1.88
N GLU A 316 -2.95 23.27 2.33
CA GLU A 316 -1.89 22.48 1.71
C GLU A 316 -1.37 21.45 2.71
N GLN A 317 -1.28 20.18 2.29
CA GLN A 317 -0.64 19.10 3.05
C GLN A 317 0.33 18.38 2.13
N THR A 318 1.57 18.23 2.55
CA THR A 318 2.62 17.63 1.73
C THR A 318 3.38 16.53 2.47
N GLY A 319 3.94 15.61 1.73
CA GLY A 319 4.86 14.62 2.30
C GLY A 319 5.63 13.89 1.23
N TRP A 320 6.85 13.51 1.58
CA TRP A 320 7.70 12.72 0.72
C TRP A 320 8.66 11.86 1.53
N TYR A 321 9.08 10.75 0.95
CA TYR A 321 10.13 9.94 1.53
C TYR A 321 10.97 9.24 0.47
N VAL A 322 12.18 8.84 0.89
CA VAL A 322 13.05 7.92 0.14
C VAL A 322 13.54 6.84 1.09
N GLU A 323 13.44 5.59 0.66
CA GLU A 323 13.80 4.40 1.44
C GLU A 323 14.66 3.45 0.60
N PRO A 324 16.00 3.58 0.64
CA PRO A 324 16.89 2.52 0.20
C PRO A 324 16.88 1.35 1.18
N SER A 325 16.90 0.13 0.65
CA SER A 325 16.99 -1.11 1.41
C SER A 325 17.85 -2.15 0.69
N TYR A 326 18.45 -3.06 1.46
CA TYR A 326 19.30 -4.11 0.93
C TYR A 326 19.02 -5.44 1.65
N LYS A 327 18.75 -6.49 0.89
CA LYS A 327 18.60 -7.86 1.36
C LYS A 327 19.94 -8.61 1.23
N PHE A 328 20.63 -8.87 2.33
CA PHE A 328 21.88 -9.66 2.33
C PHE A 328 21.64 -11.12 1.89
N ASN A 329 20.48 -11.63 2.27
CA ASN A 329 20.00 -12.98 1.94
C ASN A 329 18.48 -13.03 2.17
N GLU A 330 17.87 -14.21 2.04
CA GLU A 330 16.42 -14.39 2.24
C GLU A 330 15.94 -14.05 3.68
N LYS A 331 16.87 -14.03 4.66
CA LYS A 331 16.55 -13.83 6.08
C LYS A 331 16.84 -12.44 6.62
N VAL A 332 17.78 -11.70 6.03
CA VAL A 332 18.24 -10.43 6.60
C VAL A 332 18.13 -9.32 5.58
N GLY A 333 17.32 -8.33 5.88
CA GLY A 333 17.21 -7.08 5.14
C GLY A 333 17.45 -5.88 6.05
N VAL A 334 18.08 -4.84 5.52
CA VAL A 334 18.31 -3.57 6.21
C VAL A 334 17.73 -2.42 5.39
N PHE A 335 17.39 -1.33 6.04
CA PHE A 335 16.90 -0.13 5.40
C PHE A 335 17.39 1.13 6.09
N ALA A 336 17.36 2.22 5.35
CA ALA A 336 17.35 3.57 5.85
C ALA A 336 16.20 4.32 5.19
N ARG A 337 15.55 5.24 5.91
CA ARG A 337 14.48 6.09 5.38
C ARG A 337 14.68 7.51 5.86
N TYR A 338 14.54 8.45 4.95
CA TYR A 338 14.28 9.83 5.27
C TYR A 338 12.89 10.20 4.79
N SER A 339 12.11 10.82 5.65
CA SER A 339 10.76 11.27 5.32
C SER A 339 10.48 12.64 5.93
N GLU A 340 9.65 13.42 5.25
CA GLU A 340 9.14 14.69 5.71
C GLU A 340 7.65 14.76 5.38
N TYR A 341 6.84 15.21 6.33
CA TYR A 341 5.43 15.49 6.08
C TYR A 341 4.97 16.73 6.85
N ASP A 342 4.03 17.44 6.24
CA ASP A 342 3.42 18.63 6.82
C ASP A 342 1.92 18.64 6.53
N ASN A 343 1.11 18.55 7.59
CA ASN A 343 -0.35 18.64 7.48
C ASN A 343 -0.87 20.08 7.48
N ASN A 344 0.01 21.07 7.64
CA ASN A 344 -0.32 22.49 7.67
C ASN A 344 0.68 23.30 6.82
N ALA A 345 1.06 22.77 5.66
CA ALA A 345 2.05 23.38 4.77
C ALA A 345 1.62 24.75 4.20
N GLY A 346 0.32 25.07 4.22
CA GLY A 346 -0.20 26.42 3.94
C GLY A 346 0.10 27.43 5.03
N ASN A 347 0.62 27.02 6.21
CA ASN A 347 0.98 27.92 7.29
C ASN A 347 2.38 28.52 7.05
N SER A 348 2.56 29.78 7.43
CA SER A 348 3.87 30.42 7.39
C SER A 348 4.85 29.95 8.48
N ALA A 349 4.37 29.27 9.54
CA ALA A 349 5.18 28.63 10.56
C ALA A 349 5.75 27.29 10.03
N SER A 350 6.91 26.88 10.56
CA SER A 350 7.47 25.56 10.26
C SER A 350 6.69 24.49 11.03
N THR A 351 5.84 23.75 10.32
CA THR A 351 4.98 22.68 10.87
C THR A 351 5.37 21.30 10.38
N ALA A 352 6.36 21.22 9.50
CA ALA A 352 6.87 19.97 8.96
C ALA A 352 7.50 19.09 10.04
N VAL A 353 7.19 17.80 9.98
CA VAL A 353 7.82 16.74 10.78
C VAL A 353 8.78 15.98 9.87
N GLU A 354 10.04 15.95 10.28
CA GLU A 354 11.09 15.18 9.62
C GLU A 354 11.30 13.86 10.38
N SER A 355 11.64 12.80 9.67
CA SER A 355 12.03 11.54 10.30
C SER A 355 13.19 10.89 9.54
N THR A 356 14.19 10.46 10.29
CA THR A 356 15.25 9.58 9.80
C THR A 356 15.14 8.25 10.54
N SER A 357 14.91 7.15 9.81
CA SER A 357 14.81 5.81 10.37
C SER A 357 15.88 4.91 9.76
N VAL A 358 16.46 4.04 10.58
CA VAL A 358 17.35 2.96 10.13
C VAL A 358 17.01 1.68 10.87
N GLY A 359 17.05 0.54 10.20
CA GLY A 359 16.64 -0.68 10.87
C GLY A 359 16.96 -1.96 10.10
N VAL A 360 16.55 -3.07 10.69
CA VAL A 360 16.75 -4.43 10.20
C VAL A 360 15.46 -5.23 10.31
N ASN A 361 15.18 -6.00 9.26
CA ASN A 361 14.16 -7.04 9.27
C ASN A 361 14.87 -8.40 9.24
N TYR A 362 14.52 -9.26 10.20
CA TYR A 362 14.97 -10.65 10.24
C TYR A 362 13.79 -11.58 9.97
N TYR A 363 13.79 -12.21 8.81
CA TYR A 363 12.75 -13.14 8.37
C TYR A 363 13.09 -14.56 8.90
N ILE A 364 12.39 -14.99 9.96
CA ILE A 364 12.45 -16.38 10.45
C ILE A 364 11.90 -17.32 9.38
N HIS A 365 10.83 -16.88 8.74
CA HIS A 365 10.15 -17.46 7.56
C HIS A 365 9.80 -16.32 6.62
N GLU A 366 9.55 -16.55 5.35
CA GLU A 366 9.13 -15.49 4.43
C GLU A 366 7.87 -14.74 4.90
N ASN A 367 7.03 -15.41 5.66
CA ASN A 367 5.78 -14.90 6.24
C ASN A 367 5.90 -14.53 7.74
N VAL A 368 7.10 -14.61 8.35
CA VAL A 368 7.31 -14.29 9.77
C VAL A 368 8.57 -13.44 9.91
N VAL A 369 8.39 -12.22 10.43
CA VAL A 369 9.45 -11.22 10.51
C VAL A 369 9.61 -10.68 11.94
N ILE A 370 10.86 -10.52 12.36
CA ILE A 370 11.25 -9.70 13.52
C ILE A 370 11.87 -8.42 12.95
N LYS A 371 11.45 -7.28 13.47
CA LYS A 371 11.90 -5.96 13.04
C LYS A 371 12.55 -5.23 14.20
N ALA A 372 13.57 -4.45 13.91
CA ALA A 372 14.12 -3.49 14.83
C ALA A 372 14.54 -2.25 14.07
N ASP A 373 14.15 -1.08 14.57
CA ASP A 373 14.55 0.20 13.99
C ASP A 373 14.81 1.25 15.06
N TYR A 374 15.60 2.23 14.67
CA TYR A 374 15.82 3.48 15.39
C TYR A 374 15.25 4.61 14.54
N GLU A 375 14.47 5.47 15.16
CA GLU A 375 13.87 6.63 14.53
C GLU A 375 14.27 7.90 15.26
N ASN A 376 14.65 8.92 14.48
CA ASN A 376 14.94 10.28 14.95
C ASN A 376 13.98 11.24 14.27
N LEU A 377 13.08 11.84 15.05
CA LEU A 377 12.12 12.85 14.62
C LEU A 377 12.73 14.23 14.81
N GLY A 378 12.50 15.12 13.85
CA GLY A 378 12.91 16.51 13.84
C GLY A 378 11.81 17.46 13.36
N GLY A 379 12.14 18.73 13.17
CA GLY A 379 11.19 19.76 12.73
C GLY A 379 10.20 20.12 13.82
N ALA A 380 8.91 20.00 13.54
CA ALA A 380 7.83 20.27 14.51
C ALA A 380 7.71 19.22 15.63
N LYS A 381 8.38 18.09 15.50
CA LYS A 381 8.59 17.10 16.56
C LYS A 381 10.08 16.97 16.83
N ASP A 382 10.43 16.84 18.09
CA ASP A 382 11.81 16.56 18.51
C ASP A 382 11.75 15.37 19.48
N SER A 383 11.98 14.18 18.95
CA SER A 383 11.93 12.94 19.70
C SER A 383 12.73 11.87 18.98
N LYS A 384 13.31 10.95 19.72
CA LYS A 384 14.00 9.81 19.15
C LYS A 384 13.72 8.56 19.99
N GLY A 385 13.74 7.42 19.34
CA GLY A 385 13.42 6.19 20.00
C GLY A 385 13.87 4.98 19.18
N PHE A 386 13.68 3.81 19.76
CA PHE A 386 13.83 2.55 19.07
C PHE A 386 12.55 1.72 19.16
N ASN A 387 12.29 0.96 18.12
CA ASN A 387 11.14 0.12 17.99
C ASN A 387 11.56 -1.33 17.76
N LEU A 388 10.82 -2.26 18.36
CA LEU A 388 10.92 -3.69 18.06
C LEU A 388 9.56 -4.18 17.61
N GLY A 389 9.53 -4.99 16.56
CA GLY A 389 8.32 -5.53 15.99
C GLY A 389 8.42 -7.04 15.76
N PHE A 390 7.30 -7.70 15.90
CA PHE A 390 7.09 -9.07 15.45
C PHE A 390 5.84 -9.09 14.58
N GLY A 391 5.96 -9.61 13.37
CA GLY A 391 4.85 -9.68 12.43
C GLY A 391 4.82 -11.00 11.68
N TYR A 392 3.63 -11.43 11.30
CA TYR A 392 3.41 -12.65 10.54
C TYR A 392 2.19 -12.52 9.62
N GLN A 393 2.15 -13.34 8.58
CA GLN A 393 0.99 -13.57 7.72
C GLN A 393 0.83 -15.06 7.41
N PHE A 394 -0.37 -15.50 7.13
CA PHE A 394 -0.70 -16.91 6.84
C PHE A 394 -1.86 -17.04 5.84
#